data_27dfe3e299cb6e5dc100e6e22b082565
#
_entry.id   27dfe3e299cb6e5dc100e6e22b082565
#
_cell.length_a   1.000
_cell.length_b   1.000
_cell.length_c   1.000
_cell.angle_alpha   90.00
_cell.angle_beta   90.00
_cell.angle_gamma   90.00
#
_symmetry.space_group_name_H-M   'P 1'
#
loop_
_entity.id
_entity.type
_entity.pdbx_description
1 polymer ?
#
loop_
_entity_poly.entity_id
_entity_poly.type
_entity_poly.pdbx_seq_one_letter_code
_entity_poly.pdbx_strand_id
1 'polypeptide(L)'
;MDDKSTFLLTIINNCLKNESLKKLFDEKSVDLLSSCFHIIKPGARLVCRMYWRQHGWYRREQLVNIVNDKAGDIGDAQFAEILNCLMENDLVTKMAENTMTFDDYTRILKADDIKQICKDLKIKMKSKEDGVQALQNFSRRESIGKFFNAPSNNYKRVIEIMKNKAGECYKISEVAASTLCKLYLLMYLGINYETIRAKNLELMLINNKIKRETYPIDKDMV
;
A
#
# COMPACT_ATOMS: atom_id res chain seq x y z
N MET A 1 3.14 -12.88 -15.80
CA MET A 1 2.50 -12.21 -14.65
C MET A 1 2.09 -13.30 -13.67
N ASP A 2 2.01 -13.02 -12.38
CA ASP A 2 1.49 -14.00 -11.41
C ASP A 2 -0.05 -14.03 -11.38
N ASP A 3 -0.62 -15.12 -10.85
CA ASP A 3 -2.07 -15.37 -10.88
C ASP A 3 -2.88 -14.24 -10.21
N LYS A 4 -2.38 -13.67 -9.11
CA LYS A 4 -3.07 -12.59 -8.40
C LYS A 4 -3.10 -11.29 -9.22
N SER A 5 -2.01 -10.98 -9.89
CA SER A 5 -1.94 -9.80 -10.77
C SER A 5 -2.80 -9.99 -12.01
N THR A 6 -2.77 -11.18 -12.61
CA THR A 6 -3.63 -11.53 -13.75
C THR A 6 -5.10 -11.44 -13.36
N PHE A 7 -5.45 -11.94 -12.19
CA PHE A 7 -6.80 -11.88 -11.67
C PHE A 7 -7.32 -10.45 -11.49
N LEU A 8 -6.57 -9.57 -10.81
CA LEU A 8 -6.98 -8.18 -10.62
C LEU A 8 -7.15 -7.44 -11.96
N LEU A 9 -6.21 -7.63 -12.89
CA LEU A 9 -6.33 -7.03 -14.23
C LEU A 9 -7.53 -7.59 -15.01
N THR A 10 -7.87 -8.85 -14.83
CA THR A 10 -9.08 -9.43 -15.43
C THR A 10 -10.35 -8.76 -14.88
N ILE A 11 -10.41 -8.51 -13.58
CA ILE A 11 -11.52 -7.78 -12.94
C ILE A 11 -11.63 -6.37 -13.52
N ILE A 12 -10.51 -5.64 -13.58
CA ILE A 12 -10.46 -4.28 -14.14
C ILE A 12 -10.95 -4.29 -15.59
N ASN A 13 -10.44 -5.21 -16.42
CA ASN A 13 -10.86 -5.32 -17.82
C ASN A 13 -12.35 -5.63 -17.97
N ASN A 14 -12.88 -6.51 -17.16
CA ASN A 14 -14.31 -6.84 -17.17
C ASN A 14 -15.18 -5.65 -16.78
N CYS A 15 -14.73 -4.84 -15.81
CA CYS A 15 -15.41 -3.60 -15.43
C CYS A 15 -15.41 -2.59 -16.58
N LEU A 16 -14.26 -2.35 -17.18
CA LEU A 16 -14.12 -1.37 -18.27
C LEU A 16 -14.90 -1.75 -19.53
N LYS A 17 -15.09 -3.05 -19.80
CA LYS A 17 -15.90 -3.55 -20.92
C LYS A 17 -17.40 -3.58 -20.64
N ASN A 18 -17.82 -3.48 -19.39
CA ASN A 18 -19.22 -3.49 -19.01
C ASN A 18 -19.71 -2.05 -18.77
N GLU A 19 -20.47 -1.51 -19.71
CA GLU A 19 -20.97 -0.13 -19.63
C GLU A 19 -21.81 0.15 -18.39
N SER A 20 -22.55 -0.81 -17.87
CA SER A 20 -23.33 -0.65 -16.64
C SER A 20 -22.44 -0.52 -15.42
N LEU A 21 -21.38 -1.32 -15.32
CA LEU A 21 -20.40 -1.22 -14.22
C LEU A 21 -19.54 0.04 -14.35
N LYS A 22 -19.13 0.39 -15.57
CA LYS A 22 -18.32 1.58 -15.83
C LYS A 22 -19.03 2.87 -15.40
N LYS A 23 -20.36 2.96 -15.59
CA LYS A 23 -21.17 4.11 -15.18
C LYS A 23 -21.23 4.31 -13.67
N LEU A 24 -20.90 3.29 -12.86
CA LEU A 24 -20.84 3.41 -11.41
C LEU A 24 -19.58 4.14 -10.91
N PHE A 25 -18.59 4.32 -11.77
CA PHE A 25 -17.36 5.04 -11.47
C PHE A 25 -17.39 6.45 -12.08
N ASP A 26 -16.75 7.39 -11.40
CA ASP A 26 -16.47 8.69 -11.98
C ASP A 26 -15.39 8.59 -13.06
N GLU A 27 -15.26 9.64 -13.88
CA GLU A 27 -14.31 9.69 -14.99
C GLU A 27 -12.86 9.46 -14.50
N LYS A 28 -12.47 10.10 -13.40
CA LYS A 28 -11.13 9.94 -12.79
C LYS A 28 -10.84 8.50 -12.39
N SER A 29 -11.80 7.81 -11.79
CA SER A 29 -11.68 6.40 -11.44
C SER A 29 -11.58 5.49 -12.68
N VAL A 30 -12.33 5.79 -13.74
CA VAL A 30 -12.25 5.07 -15.02
C VAL A 30 -10.87 5.23 -15.66
N ASP A 31 -10.34 6.45 -15.68
CA ASP A 31 -9.01 6.73 -16.21
C ASP A 31 -7.92 6.02 -15.43
N LEU A 32 -8.02 6.01 -14.10
CA LEU A 32 -7.11 5.29 -13.22
C LEU A 32 -7.13 3.77 -13.48
N LEU A 33 -8.33 3.18 -13.62
CA LEU A 33 -8.46 1.76 -13.97
C LEU A 33 -7.87 1.47 -15.36
N SER A 34 -8.09 2.37 -16.32
CA SER A 34 -7.57 2.24 -17.68
C SER A 34 -6.04 2.34 -17.70
N SER A 35 -5.46 3.23 -16.92
CA SER A 35 -4.00 3.40 -16.84
C SER A 35 -3.28 2.13 -16.39
N CYS A 36 -3.93 1.26 -15.60
CA CYS A 36 -3.38 -0.04 -15.21
C CYS A 36 -3.00 -0.95 -16.41
N PHE A 37 -3.58 -0.73 -17.59
CA PHE A 37 -3.24 -1.47 -18.81
C PHE A 37 -2.13 -0.81 -19.63
N HIS A 38 -2.00 0.51 -19.54
CA HIS A 38 -0.99 1.28 -20.29
C HIS A 38 0.38 1.25 -19.59
N ILE A 39 0.40 0.88 -18.32
CA ILE A 39 1.64 0.75 -17.56
C ILE A 39 2.36 -0.54 -17.99
N ILE A 40 3.68 -0.45 -18.09
CA ILE A 40 4.51 -1.62 -18.36
C ILE A 40 4.25 -2.75 -17.35
N LYS A 41 4.31 -4.00 -17.81
CA LYS A 41 3.97 -5.20 -17.01
C LYS A 41 4.55 -5.22 -15.57
N PRO A 42 5.81 -4.83 -15.32
CA PRO A 42 6.36 -4.76 -13.96
C PRO A 42 5.61 -3.77 -13.06
N GLY A 43 5.23 -2.59 -13.57
CA GLY A 43 4.48 -1.58 -12.82
C GLY A 43 3.07 -2.04 -12.47
N ALA A 44 2.33 -2.57 -13.43
CA ALA A 44 1.01 -3.15 -13.21
C ALA A 44 1.05 -4.27 -12.15
N ARG A 45 2.07 -5.14 -12.24
CA ARG A 45 2.31 -6.19 -11.24
C ARG A 45 2.59 -5.62 -9.86
N LEU A 46 3.38 -4.54 -9.78
CA LEU A 46 3.69 -3.90 -8.51
C LEU A 46 2.43 -3.38 -7.82
N VAL A 47 1.59 -2.63 -8.53
CA VAL A 47 0.30 -2.14 -8.00
C VAL A 47 -0.57 -3.29 -7.52
N CYS A 48 -0.74 -4.33 -8.33
CA CYS A 48 -1.51 -5.50 -7.95
C CYS A 48 -0.97 -6.17 -6.68
N ARG A 49 0.34 -6.34 -6.57
CA ARG A 49 0.98 -6.95 -5.40
C ARG A 49 0.87 -6.08 -4.15
N MET A 50 0.99 -4.76 -4.28
CA MET A 50 0.76 -3.82 -3.18
C MET A 50 -0.68 -3.90 -2.70
N TYR A 51 -1.65 -3.89 -3.62
CA TYR A 51 -3.07 -4.00 -3.31
C TYR A 51 -3.41 -5.27 -2.50
N TRP A 52 -2.87 -6.43 -2.89
CA TRP A 52 -3.13 -7.70 -2.22
C TRP A 52 -2.41 -7.89 -0.88
N ARG A 53 -1.41 -7.07 -0.55
CA ARG A 53 -0.58 -7.23 0.66
C ARG A 53 -1.00 -6.38 1.85
N GLN A 54 -2.11 -5.71 1.82
CA GLN A 54 -2.57 -4.69 2.76
C GLN A 54 -2.13 -3.27 2.40
N HIS A 55 -3.03 -2.32 2.63
CA HIS A 55 -2.86 -0.90 2.31
C HIS A 55 -1.93 -0.23 3.33
N GLY A 56 -0.63 -0.35 3.12
CA GLY A 56 0.37 0.24 4.01
C GLY A 56 1.54 0.83 3.23
N TRP A 57 2.46 1.40 3.97
CA TRP A 57 3.71 1.91 3.42
C TRP A 57 4.69 0.77 3.14
N TYR A 58 5.49 0.94 2.08
CA TYR A 58 6.56 0.04 1.67
C TYR A 58 7.84 0.84 1.48
N ARG A 59 8.95 0.32 1.95
CA ARG A 59 10.28 0.86 1.63
C ARG A 59 10.62 0.56 0.18
N ARG A 60 11.41 1.43 -0.46
CA ARG A 60 11.87 1.23 -1.83
C ARG A 60 12.46 -0.17 -2.05
N GLU A 61 13.32 -0.65 -1.15
CA GLU A 61 13.91 -2.00 -1.24
C GLU A 61 12.88 -3.15 -1.24
N GLN A 62 11.78 -3.00 -0.50
CA GLN A 62 10.70 -4.00 -0.46
C GLN A 62 9.95 -4.04 -1.79
N LEU A 63 9.77 -2.90 -2.43
CA LEU A 63 9.12 -2.81 -3.74
C LEU A 63 10.01 -3.38 -4.85
N VAL A 64 11.32 -3.12 -4.83
CA VAL A 64 12.30 -3.75 -5.73
C VAL A 64 12.19 -5.26 -5.64
N ASN A 65 12.19 -5.83 -4.44
CA ASN A 65 12.06 -7.28 -4.24
C ASN A 65 10.72 -7.83 -4.77
N ILE A 66 9.63 -7.06 -4.68
CA ILE A 66 8.34 -7.46 -5.25
C ILE A 66 8.39 -7.54 -6.77
N VAL A 67 9.10 -6.63 -7.40
CA VAL A 67 9.23 -6.59 -8.87
C VAL A 67 10.18 -7.67 -9.36
N ASN A 68 11.32 -7.86 -8.71
CA ASN A 68 12.37 -8.80 -9.11
C ASN A 68 12.02 -10.27 -8.92
N ASP A 69 11.08 -10.59 -8.04
CA ASP A 69 10.70 -11.97 -7.64
C ASP A 69 10.36 -12.92 -8.82
N LYS A 70 10.10 -12.41 -10.04
CA LYS A 70 9.87 -13.24 -11.25
C LYS A 70 10.24 -12.56 -12.59
N ALA A 71 10.70 -11.32 -12.58
CA ALA A 71 10.90 -10.54 -13.81
C ALA A 71 12.37 -10.44 -14.26
N GLY A 72 13.28 -11.05 -13.51
CA GLY A 72 14.72 -10.79 -13.64
C GLY A 72 15.12 -9.55 -12.85
N ASP A 73 16.39 -9.28 -12.80
CA ASP A 73 16.95 -8.17 -12.03
C ASP A 73 16.68 -6.85 -12.78
N ILE A 74 15.79 -6.04 -12.23
CA ILE A 74 15.47 -4.72 -12.78
C ILE A 74 16.46 -3.72 -12.17
N GLY A 75 17.23 -3.06 -13.03
CA GLY A 75 18.18 -2.03 -12.61
C GLY A 75 17.50 -0.83 -11.94
N ASP A 76 18.25 -0.11 -11.10
CA ASP A 76 17.76 1.02 -10.32
C ASP A 76 17.11 2.13 -11.16
N ALA A 77 17.66 2.43 -12.34
CA ALA A 77 17.11 3.44 -13.24
C ALA A 77 15.72 3.02 -13.77
N GLN A 78 15.59 1.80 -14.24
CA GLN A 78 14.33 1.26 -14.74
C GLN A 78 13.26 1.18 -13.62
N PHE A 79 13.68 0.83 -12.41
CA PHE A 79 12.77 0.81 -11.26
C PHE A 79 12.28 2.22 -10.90
N ALA A 80 13.16 3.24 -10.99
CA ALA A 80 12.77 4.64 -10.79
C ALA A 80 11.76 5.11 -11.84
N GLU A 81 11.94 4.73 -13.11
CA GLU A 81 11.00 5.03 -14.20
C GLU A 81 9.63 4.39 -13.94
N ILE A 82 9.60 3.13 -13.47
CA ILE A 82 8.36 2.46 -13.07
C ILE A 82 7.63 3.25 -11.98
N LEU A 83 8.34 3.63 -10.92
CA LEU A 83 7.74 4.39 -9.82
C LEU A 83 7.22 5.76 -10.27
N ASN A 84 7.96 6.48 -11.11
CA ASN A 84 7.54 7.76 -11.66
C ASN A 84 6.25 7.59 -12.49
N CYS A 85 6.22 6.62 -13.39
CA CYS A 85 5.02 6.31 -14.17
C CYS A 85 3.81 5.99 -13.28
N LEU A 86 4.00 5.24 -12.19
CA LEU A 86 2.93 4.92 -11.24
C LEU A 86 2.45 6.16 -10.47
N MET A 87 3.34 7.08 -10.13
CA MET A 87 2.99 8.34 -9.46
C MET A 87 2.27 9.32 -10.40
N GLU A 88 2.72 9.44 -11.64
CA GLU A 88 2.08 10.27 -12.68
C GLU A 88 0.65 9.82 -12.99
N ASN A 89 0.36 8.53 -12.84
CA ASN A 89 -0.97 7.95 -13.02
C ASN A 89 -1.78 7.85 -11.71
N ASP A 90 -1.40 8.55 -10.66
CA ASP A 90 -2.07 8.54 -9.35
C ASP A 90 -2.26 7.13 -8.73
N LEU A 91 -1.48 6.14 -9.14
CA LEU A 91 -1.56 4.77 -8.61
C LEU A 91 -0.77 4.58 -7.32
N VAL A 92 0.34 5.28 -7.18
CA VAL A 92 1.23 5.20 -6.02
C VAL A 92 1.57 6.60 -5.53
N THR A 93 1.66 6.77 -4.23
CA THR A 93 2.09 8.01 -3.58
C THR A 93 3.42 7.81 -2.88
N LYS A 94 4.37 8.71 -3.10
CA LYS A 94 5.62 8.80 -2.35
C LYS A 94 5.36 9.48 -1.00
N MET A 95 6.10 9.07 0.01
CA MET A 95 6.08 9.70 1.33
C MET A 95 6.46 11.18 1.23
N ALA A 96 5.57 12.06 1.70
CA ALA A 96 5.83 13.48 1.93
C ALA A 96 6.15 13.73 3.41
N GLU A 97 6.52 14.97 3.75
CA GLU A 97 6.77 15.33 5.15
C GLU A 97 5.53 15.12 6.02
N ASN A 98 5.72 14.50 7.18
CA ASN A 98 4.69 14.26 8.19
C ASN A 98 3.49 13.40 7.75
N THR A 99 3.61 12.63 6.66
CA THR A 99 2.54 11.73 6.21
C THR A 99 2.51 10.39 6.92
N MET A 100 3.64 9.96 7.48
CA MET A 100 3.75 8.68 8.20
C MET A 100 3.70 8.88 9.71
N THR A 101 2.95 8.03 10.37
CA THR A 101 2.85 7.96 11.83
C THR A 101 3.97 7.11 12.44
N PHE A 102 4.14 7.18 13.77
CA PHE A 102 5.04 6.28 14.50
C PHE A 102 4.75 4.81 14.21
N ASP A 103 3.45 4.44 14.16
CA ASP A 103 3.03 3.06 13.91
C ASP A 103 3.37 2.62 12.48
N ASP A 104 3.25 3.51 11.49
CA ASP A 104 3.65 3.22 10.12
C ASP A 104 5.14 2.87 10.04
N TYR A 105 5.99 3.68 10.67
CA TYR A 105 7.43 3.40 10.71
C TYR A 105 7.74 2.07 11.40
N THR A 106 7.09 1.77 12.52
CA THR A 106 7.36 0.52 13.26
C THR A 106 6.96 -0.73 12.47
N ARG A 107 5.96 -0.61 11.59
CA ARG A 107 5.53 -1.71 10.70
C ARG A 107 6.55 -1.99 9.59
N ILE A 108 7.13 -0.96 8.99
CA ILE A 108 8.03 -1.12 7.84
C ILE A 108 9.50 -1.35 8.24
N LEU A 109 9.92 -0.89 9.42
CA LEU A 109 11.27 -1.07 9.94
C LEU A 109 11.48 -2.51 10.41
N LYS A 110 12.64 -3.08 10.05
CA LYS A 110 13.04 -4.43 10.48
C LYS A 110 13.49 -4.42 11.95
N ALA A 111 13.61 -5.59 12.55
CA ALA A 111 14.10 -5.73 13.92
C ALA A 111 15.49 -5.10 14.12
N ASP A 112 16.39 -5.27 13.14
CA ASP A 112 17.73 -4.70 13.18
C ASP A 112 17.73 -3.17 13.07
N ASP A 113 16.79 -2.59 12.28
CA ASP A 113 16.61 -1.15 12.21
C ASP A 113 16.19 -0.57 13.56
N ILE A 114 15.19 -1.18 14.20
CA ILE A 114 14.73 -0.79 15.55
C ILE A 114 15.85 -0.95 16.58
N LYS A 115 16.62 -2.05 16.50
CA LYS A 115 17.78 -2.28 17.38
C LYS A 115 18.83 -1.17 17.25
N GLN A 116 19.13 -0.77 16.01
CA GLN A 116 20.09 0.31 15.78
C GLN A 116 19.57 1.65 16.32
N ILE A 117 18.30 1.98 16.08
CA ILE A 117 17.66 3.22 16.60
C ILE A 117 17.70 3.23 18.13
N CYS A 118 17.35 2.09 18.77
CA CYS A 118 17.43 1.98 20.23
C CYS A 118 18.85 2.18 20.75
N LYS A 119 19.86 1.61 20.08
CA LYS A 119 21.28 1.78 20.42
C LYS A 119 21.70 3.25 20.32
N ASP A 120 21.32 3.94 19.26
CA ASP A 120 21.65 5.37 19.03
C ASP A 120 21.03 6.27 20.12
N LEU A 121 19.85 5.88 20.61
CA LEU A 121 19.15 6.55 21.72
C LEU A 121 19.52 6.02 23.10
N LYS A 122 20.47 5.08 23.21
CA LYS A 122 20.90 4.42 24.46
C LYS A 122 19.74 3.72 25.20
N ILE A 123 18.80 3.17 24.45
CA ILE A 123 17.66 2.41 24.95
C ILE A 123 17.99 0.91 24.89
N LYS A 124 17.77 0.18 25.97
CA LYS A 124 17.92 -1.28 26.01
C LYS A 124 16.68 -1.94 25.42
N MET A 125 16.86 -2.99 24.63
CA MET A 125 15.77 -3.80 24.09
C MET A 125 16.15 -5.27 24.02
N LYS A 126 15.16 -6.15 24.09
CA LYS A 126 15.32 -7.62 23.98
C LYS A 126 14.69 -8.17 22.71
N SER A 127 13.56 -7.62 22.29
CA SER A 127 12.84 -7.97 21.05
C SER A 127 12.45 -6.72 20.28
N LYS A 128 11.94 -6.88 19.04
CA LYS A 128 11.42 -5.76 18.25
C LYS A 128 10.27 -5.05 18.97
N GLU A 129 9.35 -5.80 19.54
CA GLU A 129 8.18 -5.32 20.27
C GLU A 129 8.59 -4.51 21.50
N ASP A 130 9.55 -5.02 22.28
CA ASP A 130 10.14 -4.33 23.43
C ASP A 130 10.82 -3.02 23.00
N GLY A 131 11.57 -3.04 21.89
CA GLY A 131 12.19 -1.85 21.31
C GLY A 131 11.17 -0.80 20.87
N VAL A 132 10.11 -1.20 20.20
CA VAL A 132 9.01 -0.30 19.77
C VAL A 132 8.34 0.33 20.99
N GLN A 133 8.01 -0.46 22.01
CA GLN A 133 7.42 0.04 23.26
C GLN A 133 8.36 1.01 23.99
N ALA A 134 9.65 0.70 24.05
CA ALA A 134 10.66 1.54 24.67
C ALA A 134 10.83 2.88 23.91
N LEU A 135 10.82 2.86 22.57
CA LEU A 135 10.84 4.06 21.72
C LEU A 135 9.58 4.91 21.91
N GLN A 136 8.40 4.28 22.00
CA GLN A 136 7.15 4.97 22.25
C GLN A 136 7.16 5.64 23.64
N ASN A 137 7.63 4.96 24.66
CA ASN A 137 7.79 5.52 26.00
C ASN A 137 8.80 6.68 26.02
N PHE A 138 9.91 6.54 25.29
CA PHE A 138 10.91 7.59 25.16
C PHE A 138 10.35 8.83 24.45
N SER A 139 9.56 8.64 23.39
CA SER A 139 8.92 9.72 22.64
C SER A 139 7.94 10.54 23.47
N ARG A 140 7.29 9.90 24.46
CA ARG A 140 6.31 10.52 25.38
C ARG A 140 6.97 11.22 26.58
N ARG A 141 8.25 10.95 26.85
CA ARG A 141 8.94 11.56 27.99
C ARG A 141 9.08 13.07 27.75
N GLU A 142 8.56 13.83 28.68
CA GLU A 142 8.81 15.26 28.76
C GLU A 142 10.30 15.47 29.15
N SER A 143 11.02 16.30 28.41
CA SER A 143 12.39 16.62 28.81
C SER A 143 12.37 17.73 29.85
N ILE A 144 13.39 17.72 30.68
CA ILE A 144 13.70 18.78 31.67
C ILE A 144 13.77 20.17 31.01
N GLY A 145 13.98 20.25 29.70
CA GLY A 145 13.93 21.49 28.90
C GLY A 145 12.60 22.26 28.98
N LYS A 146 11.50 21.63 29.43
CA LYS A 146 10.24 22.34 29.74
C LYS A 146 10.43 23.43 30.78
N PHE A 147 11.32 23.24 31.72
CA PHE A 147 11.68 24.26 32.74
C PHE A 147 12.46 25.46 32.19
N PHE A 148 13.01 25.33 30.97
CA PHE A 148 13.82 26.35 30.31
C PHE A 148 13.17 26.90 29.05
N ASN A 149 11.86 26.80 28.91
CA ASN A 149 11.10 27.21 27.71
C ASN A 149 11.58 26.60 26.37
N ALA A 150 12.41 25.57 26.41
CA ALA A 150 12.82 24.84 25.20
C ALA A 150 11.87 23.66 24.95
N PRO A 151 11.14 23.61 23.85
CA PRO A 151 10.26 22.48 23.53
C PRO A 151 11.13 21.26 23.28
N SER A 152 11.19 20.35 24.25
CA SER A 152 11.82 19.05 24.05
C SER A 152 10.89 18.19 23.19
N ASN A 153 11.31 17.96 21.99
CA ASN A 153 10.52 17.21 21.04
C ASN A 153 11.11 15.84 20.78
N ASN A 154 11.15 15.00 21.85
CA ASN A 154 11.60 13.61 21.75
C ASN A 154 10.81 12.84 20.66
N TYR A 155 9.53 13.14 20.52
CA TYR A 155 8.70 12.55 19.46
C TYR A 155 9.23 12.91 18.07
N LYS A 156 9.46 14.19 17.77
CA LYS A 156 10.02 14.63 16.48
C LYS A 156 11.37 14.00 16.21
N ARG A 157 12.23 13.95 17.23
CA ARG A 157 13.56 13.33 17.12
C ARG A 157 13.46 11.84 16.77
N VAL A 158 12.57 11.09 17.42
CA VAL A 158 12.36 9.67 17.14
C VAL A 158 11.84 9.48 15.73
N ILE A 159 10.83 10.26 15.33
CA ILE A 159 10.26 10.21 13.97
C ILE A 159 11.32 10.52 12.91
N GLU A 160 12.15 11.52 13.13
CA GLU A 160 13.22 11.89 12.19
C GLU A 160 14.26 10.76 12.03
N ILE A 161 14.68 10.14 13.13
CA ILE A 161 15.58 8.98 13.08
C ILE A 161 14.94 7.82 12.35
N MET A 162 13.65 7.52 12.64
CA MET A 162 12.91 6.47 11.94
C MET A 162 12.76 6.77 10.44
N LYS A 163 12.45 8.01 10.07
CA LYS A 163 12.35 8.49 8.69
C LYS A 163 13.67 8.26 7.94
N ASN A 164 14.78 8.71 8.53
CA ASN A 164 16.11 8.55 7.93
C ASN A 164 16.47 7.06 7.75
N LYS A 165 16.08 6.21 8.71
CA LYS A 165 16.34 4.78 8.64
C LYS A 165 15.43 4.06 7.64
N ALA A 166 14.18 4.49 7.50
CA ALA A 166 13.23 3.94 6.55
C ALA A 166 13.61 4.27 5.10
N GLY A 167 14.14 5.47 4.87
CA GLY A 167 14.44 5.97 3.52
C GLY A 167 13.18 6.30 2.74
N GLU A 168 13.24 6.17 1.42
CA GLU A 168 12.08 6.42 0.56
C GLU A 168 11.00 5.36 0.76
N CYS A 169 9.79 5.84 1.01
CA CYS A 169 8.61 4.99 1.23
C CYS A 169 7.49 5.35 0.27
N TYR A 170 6.70 4.36 -0.10
CA TYR A 170 5.63 4.45 -1.07
C TYR A 170 4.42 3.66 -0.59
N LYS A 171 3.22 4.12 -0.93
CA LYS A 171 1.96 3.39 -0.72
C LYS A 171 1.08 3.49 -1.97
N ILE A 172 0.10 2.63 -2.10
CA ILE A 172 -0.98 2.85 -3.08
C ILE A 172 -1.65 4.19 -2.72
N SER A 173 -1.94 5.01 -3.72
CA SER A 173 -2.64 6.28 -3.50
C SER A 173 -4.03 6.03 -2.90
N GLU A 174 -4.57 7.00 -2.19
CA GLU A 174 -5.91 6.86 -1.58
C GLU A 174 -6.99 6.73 -2.66
N VAL A 175 -6.82 7.43 -3.76
CA VAL A 175 -7.72 7.34 -4.92
C VAL A 175 -7.67 5.94 -5.53
N ALA A 176 -6.47 5.41 -5.78
CA ALA A 176 -6.32 4.06 -6.32
C ALA A 176 -6.85 2.99 -5.35
N ALA A 177 -6.55 3.11 -4.06
CA ALA A 177 -7.03 2.18 -3.04
C ALA A 177 -8.56 2.17 -2.96
N SER A 178 -9.18 3.35 -2.94
CA SER A 178 -10.65 3.51 -2.92
C SER A 178 -11.29 2.94 -4.19
N THR A 179 -10.76 3.30 -5.36
CA THR A 179 -11.27 2.82 -6.65
C THR A 179 -11.17 1.30 -6.78
N LEU A 180 -10.02 0.70 -6.43
CA LEU A 180 -9.84 -0.74 -6.47
C LEU A 180 -10.72 -1.46 -5.43
N CYS A 181 -10.90 -0.88 -4.24
CA CYS A 181 -11.79 -1.42 -3.23
C CYS A 181 -13.24 -1.41 -3.70
N LYS A 182 -13.71 -0.29 -4.25
CA LYS A 182 -15.04 -0.16 -4.85
C LYS A 182 -15.25 -1.18 -5.97
N LEU A 183 -14.29 -1.28 -6.91
CA LEU A 183 -14.31 -2.27 -7.96
C LEU A 183 -14.49 -3.68 -7.40
N TYR A 184 -13.71 -4.00 -6.37
CA TYR A 184 -13.73 -5.32 -5.75
C TYR A 184 -15.08 -5.64 -5.07
N LEU A 185 -15.64 -4.66 -4.36
CA LEU A 185 -16.98 -4.79 -3.75
C LEU A 185 -18.04 -5.02 -4.80
N LEU A 186 -18.06 -4.25 -5.90
CA LEU A 186 -19.01 -4.39 -6.99
C LEU A 186 -18.92 -5.75 -7.67
N MET A 187 -17.71 -6.30 -7.78
CA MET A 187 -17.51 -7.62 -8.40
C MET A 187 -17.89 -8.79 -7.48
N TYR A 188 -17.87 -8.59 -6.16
CA TYR A 188 -18.03 -9.65 -5.16
C TYR A 188 -19.01 -9.29 -4.05
N LEU A 189 -20.10 -8.60 -4.36
CA LEU A 189 -21.12 -8.23 -3.38
C LEU A 189 -21.51 -9.39 -2.47
N GLY A 190 -21.46 -9.14 -1.16
CA GLY A 190 -21.83 -10.10 -0.13
C GLY A 190 -20.81 -11.20 0.15
N ILE A 191 -19.59 -11.15 -0.42
CA ILE A 191 -18.52 -12.08 -0.08
C ILE A 191 -17.48 -11.36 0.76
N ASN A 192 -17.13 -11.93 1.93
CA ASN A 192 -16.09 -11.39 2.80
C ASN A 192 -14.72 -11.39 2.07
N TYR A 193 -13.98 -10.29 2.18
CA TYR A 193 -12.65 -10.09 1.58
C TYR A 193 -11.68 -11.21 1.94
N GLU A 194 -11.62 -11.65 3.19
CA GLU A 194 -10.74 -12.72 3.64
C GLU A 194 -11.09 -14.07 3.01
N THR A 195 -12.38 -14.36 2.85
CA THR A 195 -12.86 -15.55 2.18
C THR A 195 -12.49 -15.57 0.70
N ILE A 196 -12.55 -14.40 0.04
CA ILE A 196 -12.14 -14.24 -1.34
C ILE A 196 -10.64 -14.49 -1.50
N ARG A 197 -9.83 -13.96 -0.60
CA ARG A 197 -8.37 -14.11 -0.63
C ARG A 197 -7.92 -15.57 -0.50
N ALA A 198 -8.70 -16.40 0.19
CA ALA A 198 -8.40 -17.81 0.43
C ALA A 198 -8.95 -18.76 -0.64
N LYS A 199 -9.91 -18.33 -1.47
CA LYS A 199 -10.58 -19.19 -2.45
C LYS A 199 -9.87 -19.29 -3.80
N ASN A 200 -10.17 -20.36 -4.54
CA ASN A 200 -9.74 -20.52 -5.92
C ASN A 200 -10.33 -19.42 -6.80
N LEU A 201 -9.46 -18.70 -7.52
CA LEU A 201 -9.80 -17.54 -8.35
C LEU A 201 -10.81 -17.88 -9.47
N GLU A 202 -10.76 -19.09 -10.01
CA GLU A 202 -11.65 -19.54 -11.07
C GLU A 202 -13.11 -19.67 -10.61
N LEU A 203 -13.33 -20.26 -9.45
CA LEU A 203 -14.65 -20.34 -8.83
C LEU A 203 -15.24 -18.96 -8.52
N MET A 204 -14.39 -18.01 -8.17
CA MET A 204 -14.81 -16.63 -7.91
C MET A 204 -15.30 -15.92 -9.16
N LEU A 205 -14.65 -16.12 -10.29
CA LEU A 205 -15.06 -15.54 -11.57
C LEU A 205 -16.42 -16.07 -12.02
N ILE A 206 -16.68 -17.36 -11.84
CA ILE A 206 -17.97 -18.00 -12.15
C ILE A 206 -19.06 -17.44 -11.23
N ASN A 207 -18.84 -17.43 -9.92
CA ASN A 207 -19.81 -16.91 -8.95
C ASN A 207 -20.14 -15.43 -9.19
N ASN A 208 -19.14 -14.63 -9.60
CA ASN A 208 -19.34 -13.24 -9.91
C ASN A 208 -20.21 -13.05 -11.18
N LYS A 209 -20.05 -13.88 -12.20
CA LYS A 209 -20.91 -13.86 -13.38
C LYS A 209 -22.37 -14.11 -13.00
N ILE A 210 -22.64 -15.12 -12.21
CA ILE A 210 -23.98 -15.46 -11.73
C ILE A 210 -24.60 -14.30 -10.95
N LYS A 211 -23.85 -13.70 -10.02
CA LYS A 211 -24.36 -12.58 -9.21
C LYS A 211 -24.73 -11.37 -10.04
N ARG A 212 -23.93 -11.01 -11.05
CA ARG A 212 -24.23 -9.88 -11.93
C ARG A 212 -25.49 -10.06 -12.77
N GLU A 213 -25.75 -11.29 -13.15
CA GLU A 213 -26.97 -11.63 -13.90
C GLU A 213 -28.22 -11.59 -13.00
N THR A 214 -28.04 -11.87 -11.70
CA THR A 214 -29.16 -11.99 -10.75
C THR A 214 -29.52 -10.66 -10.06
N TYR A 215 -28.53 -9.79 -9.82
CA TYR A 215 -28.71 -8.54 -9.08
C TYR A 215 -28.22 -7.35 -9.92
N PRO A 216 -29.15 -6.58 -10.54
CA PRO A 216 -28.78 -5.32 -11.17
C PRO A 216 -28.21 -4.39 -10.11
N ILE A 217 -27.07 -3.79 -10.42
CA ILE A 217 -26.36 -2.87 -9.51
C ILE A 217 -26.67 -1.46 -9.92
N ASP A 218 -27.19 -0.69 -9.00
CA ASP A 218 -27.41 0.76 -9.14
C ASP A 218 -26.27 1.54 -8.48
N LYS A 219 -25.99 2.74 -9.00
CA LYS A 219 -24.94 3.64 -8.50
C LYS A 219 -25.21 4.07 -7.06
N ASP A 220 -26.48 4.21 -6.67
CA ASP A 220 -26.91 4.63 -5.34
C ASP A 220 -26.82 3.52 -4.29
N MET A 221 -26.50 2.28 -4.67
CA MET A 221 -26.35 1.14 -3.77
C MET A 221 -24.91 0.93 -3.27
N VAL A 222 -23.94 1.79 -3.66
CA VAL A 222 -22.50 1.67 -3.40
C VAL A 222 -21.96 2.98 -2.76
#